data_d56d68a290bd1205d9ef5200ca252295
#
_entry.id   d56d68a290bd1205d9ef5200ca252295
#
_cell.length_a   1.000
_cell.length_b   1.000
_cell.length_c   1.000
_cell.angle_alpha   90.00
_cell.angle_beta   90.00
_cell.angle_gamma   90.00
#
_symmetry.space_group_name_H-M   'P 1'
#
loop_
_entity.id
_entity.type
_entity.pdbx_description
1 polymer ?
#
loop_
_entity_poly.entity_id
_entity_poly.type
_entity_poly.pdbx_seq_one_letter_code
_entity_poly.pdbx_strand_id
1 'polypeptide(L)'
;MSEGSEPTVPGGAGDLSVGDEVEVEVGPVAHGGFCVARHEGRVMFVRHALPGERVVARVTEAREGQRFVRADAVGVTTASPHRVQPPCPYAGPGRCGGCDFQHADLAYQRELKTAVVREQLSRLAGLEVDVEVEALPGAPDGLGWRTRVEFAVDENGRAGLRKHRSHDLVPVDTCLIADPRVLATGVLEQDWAGEQSVDVVAPSVGEPVVVPVPGAEAVPVVTEAVRGDRFSGEFEVSARGFWQVHPAAATTFVDTVLGMLAPRAGDTALDLYAGVGLFARALAEQVGPTGRVVAVESDPRATDKAERNLAAHPSTLVVRARVDDAFGVPRPTRKGSSGNRRAARGRKLRRHPMLPPTADLVVLDPPRTGAGREVVAQVAALGARAVAYVACDPAALARDTAYLADHGYALQALRAFDAFPMTHHLECIALFERTRT
;
A
#
# COMPACT_ATOMS: atom_id res chain seq x y z
N MET A 1 -24.19 60.68 -31.59
CA MET A 1 -24.49 59.41 -30.95
C MET A 1 -23.26 58.54 -31.08
N SER A 2 -22.41 58.55 -30.07
CA SER A 2 -21.17 57.78 -30.01
C SER A 2 -21.39 56.64 -28.99
N GLU A 3 -21.45 55.43 -29.50
CA GLU A 3 -21.48 54.23 -28.66
C GLU A 3 -20.14 54.04 -28.02
N GLY A 4 -20.12 54.09 -26.68
CA GLY A 4 -18.95 53.77 -25.88
C GLY A 4 -18.75 52.26 -25.82
N SER A 5 -17.64 51.78 -26.30
CA SER A 5 -17.17 50.43 -26.05
C SER A 5 -16.66 50.34 -24.59
N GLU A 6 -17.35 49.53 -23.76
CA GLU A 6 -16.88 49.13 -22.45
C GLU A 6 -15.55 48.36 -22.58
N PRO A 7 -14.56 48.60 -21.71
CA PRO A 7 -13.35 47.82 -21.69
C PRO A 7 -13.64 46.43 -21.13
N THR A 8 -13.40 45.39 -21.92
CA THR A 8 -13.34 44.00 -21.46
C THR A 8 -12.28 43.87 -20.40
N VAL A 9 -12.68 43.53 -19.18
CA VAL A 9 -11.80 43.13 -18.07
C VAL A 9 -11.05 41.88 -18.53
N PRO A 10 -9.69 41.83 -18.46
CA PRO A 10 -8.98 40.61 -18.76
C PRO A 10 -9.36 39.53 -17.75
N GLY A 11 -9.74 38.36 -18.27
CA GLY A 11 -10.14 37.19 -17.48
C GLY A 11 -9.11 36.87 -16.42
N GLY A 12 -9.60 36.53 -15.23
CA GLY A 12 -8.77 36.09 -14.09
C GLY A 12 -7.86 34.92 -14.43
N ALA A 13 -6.80 34.80 -13.64
CA ALA A 13 -5.71 33.81 -13.71
C ALA A 13 -6.15 32.50 -14.38
N GLY A 14 -5.50 32.16 -15.51
CA GLY A 14 -5.95 31.20 -16.52
C GLY A 14 -6.51 29.90 -15.98
N ASP A 15 -7.75 29.63 -16.31
CA ASP A 15 -8.43 28.37 -15.97
C ASP A 15 -7.79 27.26 -16.83
N LEU A 16 -6.85 26.51 -16.21
CA LEU A 16 -6.20 25.38 -16.85
C LEU A 16 -7.22 24.29 -17.14
N SER A 17 -7.27 23.83 -18.36
CA SER A 17 -8.13 22.75 -18.87
C SER A 17 -7.32 21.49 -19.18
N VAL A 18 -8.00 20.36 -19.22
CA VAL A 18 -7.36 19.09 -19.63
C VAL A 18 -6.81 19.24 -21.04
N GLY A 19 -5.53 18.88 -21.21
CA GLY A 19 -4.79 18.99 -22.46
C GLY A 19 -3.88 20.23 -22.56
N ASP A 20 -4.09 21.25 -21.72
CA ASP A 20 -3.21 22.43 -21.70
C ASP A 20 -1.79 22.06 -21.31
N GLU A 21 -0.81 22.68 -21.97
CA GLU A 21 0.61 22.52 -21.69
C GLU A 21 1.19 23.81 -21.14
N VAL A 22 1.86 23.71 -20.01
CA VAL A 22 2.51 24.85 -19.37
C VAL A 22 3.92 24.47 -18.91
N GLU A 23 4.86 25.42 -19.02
CA GLU A 23 6.17 25.25 -18.45
C GLU A 23 6.16 25.60 -16.96
N VAL A 24 6.69 24.70 -16.13
CA VAL A 24 6.73 24.87 -14.67
C VAL A 24 8.07 24.42 -14.10
N GLU A 25 8.46 25.04 -13.00
CA GLU A 25 9.52 24.56 -12.14
C GLU A 25 8.93 23.58 -11.11
N VAL A 26 9.58 22.45 -10.96
CA VAL A 26 9.10 21.33 -10.14
C VAL A 26 9.70 21.44 -8.73
N GLY A 27 8.84 21.53 -7.75
CA GLY A 27 9.18 21.53 -6.33
C GLY A 27 9.26 20.12 -5.74
N PRO A 28 9.06 19.98 -4.41
CA PRO A 28 9.27 18.72 -3.70
C PRO A 28 8.29 17.62 -4.15
N VAL A 29 8.72 16.37 -3.91
CA VAL A 29 7.85 15.20 -4.05
C VAL A 29 6.74 15.24 -2.98
N ALA A 30 5.55 14.80 -3.37
CA ALA A 30 4.39 14.67 -2.48
C ALA A 30 3.95 13.20 -2.41
N HIS A 31 3.15 12.89 -1.41
CA HIS A 31 2.51 11.58 -1.26
C HIS A 31 1.75 11.18 -2.53
N GLY A 32 1.94 9.94 -2.99
CA GLY A 32 1.33 9.41 -4.21
C GLY A 32 2.19 9.55 -5.48
N GLY A 33 3.49 9.89 -5.34
CA GLY A 33 4.45 9.89 -6.46
C GLY A 33 4.37 11.09 -7.38
N PHE A 34 3.73 12.17 -6.95
CA PHE A 34 3.68 13.44 -7.66
C PHE A 34 4.75 14.38 -7.12
N CYS A 35 5.23 15.30 -7.96
CA CYS A 35 5.93 16.48 -7.49
C CYS A 35 4.99 17.69 -7.51
N VAL A 36 5.21 18.64 -6.59
CA VAL A 36 4.40 19.85 -6.50
C VAL A 36 5.00 20.93 -7.39
N ALA A 37 4.17 21.55 -8.22
CA ALA A 37 4.54 22.75 -8.96
C ALA A 37 3.47 23.84 -8.78
N ARG A 38 3.73 25.05 -9.27
CA ARG A 38 2.78 26.15 -9.28
C ARG A 38 2.79 26.85 -10.62
N HIS A 39 1.61 27.11 -11.14
CA HIS A 39 1.40 27.93 -12.32
C HIS A 39 0.40 29.00 -11.99
N GLU A 40 0.77 30.29 -12.13
CA GLU A 40 -0.08 31.45 -11.80
C GLU A 40 -0.79 31.35 -10.45
N GLY A 41 -0.09 30.83 -9.41
CA GLY A 41 -0.63 30.64 -8.06
C GLY A 41 -1.43 29.36 -7.85
N ARG A 42 -1.83 28.64 -8.90
CA ARG A 42 -2.54 27.36 -8.82
C ARG A 42 -1.57 26.22 -8.56
N VAL A 43 -1.91 25.30 -7.64
CA VAL A 43 -1.10 24.12 -7.34
C VAL A 43 -1.28 23.08 -8.44
N MET A 44 -0.17 22.49 -8.87
CA MET A 44 -0.13 21.37 -9.82
C MET A 44 0.57 20.18 -9.18
N PHE A 45 -0.03 19.00 -9.31
CA PHE A 45 0.61 17.72 -8.98
C PHE A 45 1.09 17.07 -10.28
N VAL A 46 2.41 17.08 -10.47
CA VAL A 46 3.05 16.67 -11.74
C VAL A 46 3.67 15.30 -11.56
N ARG A 47 3.29 14.34 -12.42
CA ARG A 47 3.94 13.02 -12.53
C ARG A 47 5.08 13.06 -13.55
N HIS A 48 5.95 12.07 -13.51
CA HIS A 48 7.09 11.90 -14.42
C HIS A 48 8.08 13.06 -14.36
N ALA A 49 8.08 13.82 -13.28
CA ALA A 49 9.01 14.91 -12.99
C ALA A 49 9.78 14.64 -11.70
N LEU A 50 10.95 15.26 -11.57
CA LEU A 50 11.78 15.20 -10.37
C LEU A 50 11.95 16.59 -9.77
N PRO A 51 12.13 16.69 -8.44
CA PRO A 51 12.41 17.97 -7.78
C PRO A 51 13.57 18.74 -8.43
N GLY A 52 13.38 20.04 -8.62
CA GLY A 52 14.36 20.93 -9.22
C GLY A 52 14.37 20.96 -10.76
N GLU A 53 13.56 20.13 -11.41
CA GLU A 53 13.46 20.15 -12.88
C GLU A 53 12.59 21.32 -13.37
N ARG A 54 12.85 21.71 -14.62
CA ARG A 54 11.93 22.54 -15.39
C ARG A 54 11.32 21.68 -16.48
N VAL A 55 9.99 21.62 -16.53
CA VAL A 55 9.26 20.68 -17.39
C VAL A 55 8.10 21.35 -18.10
N VAL A 56 7.75 20.81 -19.26
CA VAL A 56 6.46 21.06 -19.91
C VAL A 56 5.46 20.06 -19.32
N ALA A 57 4.51 20.56 -18.54
CA ALA A 57 3.48 19.78 -17.86
C ALA A 57 2.16 19.86 -18.64
N ARG A 58 1.64 18.72 -19.09
CA ARG A 58 0.32 18.60 -19.71
C ARG A 58 -0.72 18.25 -18.66
N VAL A 59 -1.77 19.07 -18.56
CA VAL A 59 -2.87 18.88 -17.62
C VAL A 59 -3.65 17.62 -17.97
N THR A 60 -3.78 16.70 -17.01
CA THR A 60 -4.50 15.42 -17.16
C THR A 60 -5.81 15.39 -16.38
N GLU A 61 -5.96 16.21 -15.33
CA GLU A 61 -7.18 16.35 -14.55
C GLU A 61 -7.33 17.80 -14.06
N ALA A 62 -8.43 18.43 -14.44
CA ALA A 62 -8.87 19.73 -13.94
C ALA A 62 -10.39 19.67 -13.70
N ARG A 63 -10.84 20.01 -12.50
CA ARG A 63 -12.26 20.07 -12.17
C ARG A 63 -12.60 21.47 -11.68
N GLU A 64 -13.78 21.94 -12.06
CA GLU A 64 -14.31 23.22 -11.60
C GLU A 64 -14.37 23.27 -10.06
N GLY A 65 -13.91 24.37 -9.46
CA GLY A 65 -13.86 24.54 -8.01
C GLY A 65 -12.73 23.81 -7.28
N GLN A 66 -11.90 23.01 -7.95
CA GLN A 66 -10.70 22.41 -7.34
C GLN A 66 -9.54 23.44 -7.25
N ARG A 67 -8.87 23.44 -6.09
CA ARG A 67 -7.71 24.32 -5.84
C ARG A 67 -6.42 23.83 -6.48
N PHE A 68 -6.44 22.69 -7.14
CA PHE A 68 -5.27 22.07 -7.78
C PHE A 68 -5.67 21.41 -9.10
N VAL A 69 -4.68 21.16 -9.94
CA VAL A 69 -4.77 20.33 -11.14
C VAL A 69 -3.75 19.18 -11.06
N ARG A 70 -3.97 18.14 -11.85
CA ARG A 70 -2.97 17.08 -12.07
C ARG A 70 -2.43 17.20 -13.47
N ALA A 71 -1.14 16.87 -13.63
CA ALA A 71 -0.45 16.95 -14.91
C ALA A 71 0.60 15.84 -15.02
N ASP A 72 1.00 15.53 -16.23
CA ASP A 72 2.16 14.70 -16.55
C ASP A 72 3.24 15.56 -17.22
N ALA A 73 4.49 15.42 -16.80
CA ALA A 73 5.62 16.01 -17.48
C ALA A 73 5.82 15.32 -18.84
N VAL A 74 5.54 16.03 -19.93
CA VAL A 74 5.65 15.51 -21.31
C VAL A 74 6.94 15.94 -22.00
N GLY A 75 7.65 16.93 -21.46
CA GLY A 75 8.97 17.39 -21.88
C GLY A 75 9.78 17.87 -20.67
N VAL A 76 11.08 17.72 -20.71
CA VAL A 76 12.02 18.19 -19.67
C VAL A 76 12.97 19.18 -20.31
N THR A 77 12.92 20.45 -19.88
CA THR A 77 13.77 21.52 -20.41
C THR A 77 15.05 21.70 -19.59
N THR A 78 14.98 21.39 -18.27
CA THR A 78 16.15 21.30 -17.39
C THR A 78 16.03 20.05 -16.54
N ALA A 79 16.91 19.08 -16.76
CA ALA A 79 16.85 17.79 -16.09
C ALA A 79 17.58 17.80 -14.74
N SER A 80 17.04 17.02 -13.79
CA SER A 80 17.74 16.65 -12.55
C SER A 80 18.94 15.76 -12.86
N PRO A 81 20.06 15.84 -12.09
CA PRO A 81 21.18 14.92 -12.22
C PRO A 81 20.78 13.46 -11.92
N HIS A 82 19.68 13.25 -11.25
CA HIS A 82 19.12 11.92 -10.90
C HIS A 82 18.17 11.36 -11.97
N ARG A 83 17.94 12.13 -13.06
CA ARG A 83 17.09 11.64 -14.14
C ARG A 83 17.82 10.61 -14.99
N VAL A 84 17.16 9.48 -15.20
CA VAL A 84 17.63 8.41 -16.09
C VAL A 84 16.60 8.12 -17.18
N GLN A 85 17.06 7.49 -18.27
CA GLN A 85 16.16 6.96 -19.27
C GLN A 85 15.39 5.77 -18.67
N PRO A 86 14.04 5.77 -18.66
CA PRO A 86 13.26 4.63 -18.21
C PRO A 86 13.63 3.34 -18.95
N PRO A 87 13.96 2.24 -18.26
CA PRO A 87 14.30 0.98 -18.91
C PRO A 87 13.09 0.35 -19.63
N CYS A 88 11.88 0.55 -19.14
CA CYS A 88 10.67 -0.01 -19.70
C CYS A 88 10.11 0.87 -20.83
N PRO A 89 9.87 0.32 -22.04
CA PRO A 89 9.33 1.08 -23.16
C PRO A 89 7.89 1.55 -22.92
N TYR A 90 7.19 0.94 -21.98
CA TYR A 90 5.82 1.28 -21.60
C TYR A 90 5.74 2.28 -20.44
N ALA A 91 6.86 2.72 -19.86
CA ALA A 91 6.86 3.76 -18.82
C ALA A 91 6.70 5.15 -19.44
N GLY A 92 6.00 6.04 -18.75
CA GLY A 92 5.90 7.45 -19.13
C GLY A 92 4.46 7.95 -19.28
N PRO A 93 4.30 9.24 -19.64
CA PRO A 93 3.01 9.90 -19.77
C PRO A 93 2.05 9.18 -20.74
N GLY A 94 0.82 8.93 -20.29
CA GLY A 94 -0.23 8.31 -21.12
C GLY A 94 -0.03 6.82 -21.42
N ARG A 95 1.02 6.21 -20.87
CA ARG A 95 1.36 4.79 -21.04
C ARG A 95 0.95 3.96 -19.82
N CYS A 96 1.63 2.83 -19.57
CA CYS A 96 1.38 1.93 -18.45
C CYS A 96 1.44 2.68 -17.10
N GLY A 97 0.43 2.45 -16.26
CA GLY A 97 0.31 3.09 -14.94
C GLY A 97 0.98 2.32 -13.80
N GLY A 98 1.68 1.24 -14.09
CA GLY A 98 2.24 0.35 -13.06
C GLY A 98 3.51 0.87 -12.38
N CYS A 99 4.18 1.89 -12.95
CA CYS A 99 5.41 2.47 -12.43
C CYS A 99 5.37 3.99 -12.45
N ASP A 100 5.86 4.61 -11.37
CA ASP A 100 5.86 6.06 -11.20
C ASP A 100 7.25 6.68 -11.33
N PHE A 101 8.32 5.93 -11.01
CA PHE A 101 9.67 6.45 -10.80
C PHE A 101 10.75 5.87 -11.71
N GLN A 102 10.40 5.18 -12.79
CA GLN A 102 11.43 4.62 -13.71
C GLN A 102 12.35 5.67 -14.34
N HIS A 103 11.98 6.93 -14.29
CA HIS A 103 12.77 8.06 -14.78
C HIS A 103 13.76 8.63 -13.75
N ALA A 104 13.82 8.04 -12.55
CA ALA A 104 14.77 8.37 -11.49
C ALA A 104 15.71 7.19 -11.22
N ASP A 105 16.98 7.46 -10.89
CA ASP A 105 17.88 6.41 -10.41
C ASP A 105 17.37 5.79 -9.09
N LEU A 106 17.74 4.53 -8.82
CA LEU A 106 17.20 3.77 -7.69
C LEU A 106 17.53 4.37 -6.32
N ALA A 107 18.71 4.97 -6.17
CA ALA A 107 19.07 5.61 -4.92
C ALA A 107 18.16 6.81 -4.68
N TYR A 108 17.96 7.63 -5.69
CA TYR A 108 17.09 8.79 -5.60
C TYR A 108 15.61 8.43 -5.44
N GLN A 109 15.13 7.33 -6.02
CA GLN A 109 13.77 6.83 -5.74
C GLN A 109 13.55 6.63 -4.23
N ARG A 110 14.53 6.05 -3.52
CA ARG A 110 14.46 5.86 -2.06
C ARG A 110 14.55 7.18 -1.28
N GLU A 111 15.36 8.13 -1.76
CA GLU A 111 15.39 9.49 -1.18
C GLU A 111 14.04 10.20 -1.30
N LEU A 112 13.38 10.11 -2.47
CA LEU A 112 12.04 10.65 -2.68
C LEU A 112 11.01 10.01 -1.73
N LYS A 113 11.05 8.69 -1.57
CA LYS A 113 10.19 7.96 -0.62
C LYS A 113 10.50 8.35 0.82
N THR A 114 11.76 8.50 1.18
CA THR A 114 12.21 9.00 2.49
C THR A 114 11.65 10.38 2.79
N ALA A 115 11.73 11.30 1.83
CA ALA A 115 11.19 12.64 1.97
C ALA A 115 9.68 12.63 2.24
N VAL A 116 8.93 11.74 1.56
CA VAL A 116 7.49 11.57 1.79
C VAL A 116 7.21 11.05 3.20
N VAL A 117 7.93 10.04 3.69
CA VAL A 117 7.73 9.51 5.05
C VAL A 117 7.97 10.60 6.10
N ARG A 118 9.09 11.33 5.99
CA ARG A 118 9.45 12.41 6.90
C ARG A 118 8.40 13.54 6.88
N GLU A 119 7.98 13.98 5.68
CA GLU A 119 6.96 15.02 5.53
C GLU A 119 5.62 14.62 6.16
N GLN A 120 5.17 13.38 5.93
CA GLN A 120 3.88 12.94 6.48
C GLN A 120 3.90 12.85 8.01
N LEU A 121 4.97 12.33 8.62
CA LEU A 121 5.10 12.25 10.07
C LEU A 121 5.25 13.64 10.71
N SER A 122 6.05 14.52 10.13
CA SER A 122 6.17 15.91 10.59
C SER A 122 4.82 16.63 10.53
N ARG A 123 4.14 16.57 9.39
CA ARG A 123 2.91 17.32 9.15
C ARG A 123 1.69 16.80 9.90
N LEU A 124 1.51 15.49 10.02
CA LEU A 124 0.30 14.86 10.56
C LEU A 124 0.46 14.36 12.01
N ALA A 125 1.68 14.01 12.43
CA ALA A 125 1.97 13.55 13.78
C ALA A 125 2.81 14.56 14.58
N GLY A 126 3.35 15.62 13.97
CA GLY A 126 4.24 16.57 14.62
C GLY A 126 5.57 15.95 15.02
N LEU A 127 6.02 14.89 14.35
CA LEU A 127 7.23 14.14 14.67
C LEU A 127 8.29 14.32 13.59
N GLU A 128 9.47 14.79 14.01
CA GLU A 128 10.67 14.72 13.19
C GLU A 128 11.33 13.36 13.40
N VAL A 129 11.53 12.60 12.31
CA VAL A 129 12.06 11.25 12.36
C VAL A 129 13.33 11.14 11.52
N ASP A 130 14.31 10.41 12.05
CA ASP A 130 15.49 10.02 11.31
C ASP A 130 15.27 8.61 10.72
N VAL A 131 14.70 8.57 9.52
CA VAL A 131 14.40 7.34 8.80
C VAL A 131 14.92 7.46 7.37
N GLU A 132 15.46 6.37 6.85
CA GLU A 132 15.78 6.20 5.44
C GLU A 132 15.04 4.99 4.88
N VAL A 133 14.63 5.06 3.62
CA VAL A 133 13.98 3.93 2.95
C VAL A 133 15.05 2.95 2.50
N GLU A 134 15.02 1.75 3.08
CA GLU A 134 15.95 0.67 2.84
C GLU A 134 15.58 -0.13 1.59
N ALA A 135 16.57 -0.53 0.79
CA ALA A 135 16.35 -1.49 -0.29
C ALA A 135 16.10 -2.89 0.27
N LEU A 136 15.18 -3.64 -0.31
CA LEU A 136 15.07 -5.07 -0.04
C LEU A 136 16.05 -5.87 -0.90
N PRO A 137 16.59 -6.99 -0.40
CA PRO A 137 17.45 -7.86 -1.19
C PRO A 137 16.71 -8.56 -2.33
N GLY A 138 17.42 -8.92 -3.40
CA GLY A 138 16.90 -9.73 -4.50
C GLY A 138 16.50 -8.96 -5.76
N ALA A 139 16.49 -7.61 -5.71
CA ALA A 139 16.20 -6.78 -6.88
C ALA A 139 17.19 -5.60 -6.98
N PRO A 140 18.48 -5.84 -7.27
CA PRO A 140 19.52 -4.81 -7.21
C PRO A 140 19.34 -3.69 -8.22
N ASP A 141 18.68 -3.97 -9.35
CA ASP A 141 18.32 -3.03 -10.40
C ASP A 141 16.88 -2.52 -10.31
N GLY A 142 16.13 -2.94 -9.29
CA GLY A 142 14.72 -2.58 -9.07
C GLY A 142 13.75 -3.28 -10.02
N LEU A 143 14.19 -4.32 -10.71
CA LEU A 143 13.41 -5.07 -11.70
C LEU A 143 13.17 -6.53 -11.23
N GLY A 144 12.25 -7.24 -11.88
CA GLY A 144 12.02 -8.68 -11.67
C GLY A 144 11.50 -9.09 -10.29
N TRP A 145 11.02 -8.17 -9.48
CA TRP A 145 10.61 -8.45 -8.10
C TRP A 145 9.13 -8.79 -7.92
N ARG A 146 8.27 -8.40 -8.86
CA ARG A 146 6.83 -8.53 -8.67
C ARG A 146 6.33 -9.94 -8.98
N THR A 147 6.11 -10.74 -7.95
CA THR A 147 5.73 -12.16 -8.05
C THR A 147 4.24 -12.40 -8.31
N ARG A 148 3.39 -11.36 -8.17
CA ARG A 148 1.94 -11.45 -8.41
C ARG A 148 1.51 -10.31 -9.32
N VAL A 149 1.00 -10.64 -10.50
CA VAL A 149 0.57 -9.68 -11.51
C VAL A 149 -0.82 -10.03 -12.00
N GLU A 150 -1.72 -9.06 -11.97
CA GLU A 150 -2.99 -9.11 -12.70
C GLU A 150 -2.80 -8.42 -14.05
N PHE A 151 -3.02 -9.13 -15.12
CA PHE A 151 -3.12 -8.59 -16.48
C PHE A 151 -4.60 -8.43 -16.81
N ALA A 152 -5.02 -7.24 -17.20
CA ALA A 152 -6.36 -7.03 -17.72
C ALA A 152 -6.43 -7.52 -19.16
N VAL A 153 -7.61 -7.99 -19.59
CA VAL A 153 -7.82 -8.51 -20.95
C VAL A 153 -8.65 -7.50 -21.74
N ASP A 154 -8.22 -7.22 -22.98
CA ASP A 154 -8.96 -6.36 -23.89
C ASP A 154 -10.09 -7.11 -24.63
N GLU A 155 -10.88 -6.40 -25.41
CA GLU A 155 -11.98 -6.95 -26.22
C GLU A 155 -11.53 -7.96 -27.30
N ASN A 156 -10.24 -7.96 -27.63
CA ASN A 156 -9.63 -8.88 -28.59
C ASN A 156 -8.95 -10.09 -27.92
N GLY A 157 -9.15 -10.29 -26.61
CA GLY A 157 -8.54 -11.40 -25.86
C GLY A 157 -7.07 -11.20 -25.51
N ARG A 158 -6.50 -9.99 -25.66
CA ARG A 158 -5.07 -9.76 -25.36
C ARG A 158 -4.88 -9.26 -23.94
N ALA A 159 -3.95 -9.88 -23.22
CA ALA A 159 -3.53 -9.46 -21.90
C ALA A 159 -2.68 -8.16 -21.97
N GLY A 160 -2.86 -7.27 -20.99
CA GLY A 160 -2.13 -6.01 -20.93
C GLY A 160 -2.25 -5.34 -19.56
N LEU A 161 -1.71 -4.14 -19.43
CA LEU A 161 -1.70 -3.38 -18.18
C LEU A 161 -2.50 -2.08 -18.33
N ARG A 162 -3.11 -1.63 -17.23
CA ARG A 162 -3.94 -0.42 -17.25
C ARG A 162 -3.11 0.85 -17.22
N LYS A 163 -3.59 1.90 -17.86
CA LYS A 163 -3.07 3.25 -17.67
C LYS A 163 -3.33 3.74 -16.25
N HIS A 164 -2.57 4.72 -15.82
CA HIS A 164 -2.75 5.31 -14.50
C HIS A 164 -4.17 5.89 -14.33
N ARG A 165 -4.87 5.45 -13.29
CA ARG A 165 -6.24 5.88 -12.95
C ARG A 165 -7.24 5.79 -14.10
N SER A 166 -7.03 4.88 -15.02
CA SER A 166 -7.90 4.62 -16.16
C SER A 166 -8.27 3.14 -16.24
N HIS A 167 -9.37 2.85 -16.92
CA HIS A 167 -9.72 1.50 -17.34
C HIS A 167 -9.10 1.14 -18.70
N ASP A 168 -8.52 2.13 -19.40
CA ASP A 168 -7.84 1.90 -20.67
C ASP A 168 -6.68 0.94 -20.51
N LEU A 169 -6.55 0.04 -21.44
CA LEU A 169 -5.53 -0.98 -21.47
C LEU A 169 -4.37 -0.57 -22.36
N VAL A 170 -3.16 -0.82 -21.91
CA VAL A 170 -1.94 -0.72 -22.70
C VAL A 170 -1.53 -2.15 -23.07
N PRO A 171 -1.59 -2.55 -24.32
CA PRO A 171 -1.00 -3.80 -24.77
C PRO A 171 0.51 -3.77 -24.48
N VAL A 172 1.00 -4.82 -23.85
CA VAL A 172 2.42 -4.96 -23.51
C VAL A 172 2.92 -6.34 -23.96
N ASP A 173 4.16 -6.42 -24.35
CA ASP A 173 4.86 -7.67 -24.64
C ASP A 173 5.79 -8.07 -23.48
N THR A 174 5.98 -7.19 -22.51
CA THR A 174 6.81 -7.43 -21.33
C THR A 174 6.39 -6.54 -20.16
N CYS A 175 6.76 -6.94 -18.94
CA CYS A 175 6.68 -6.13 -17.74
C CYS A 175 7.98 -6.30 -16.94
N LEU A 176 8.87 -5.33 -17.02
CA LEU A 176 10.22 -5.46 -16.45
C LEU A 176 10.26 -5.60 -14.92
N ILE A 177 9.24 -5.13 -14.20
CA ILE A 177 9.16 -5.32 -12.75
C ILE A 177 8.57 -6.68 -12.36
N ALA A 178 7.89 -7.39 -13.28
CA ALA A 178 7.39 -8.73 -13.01
C ALA A 178 8.54 -9.73 -12.85
N ASP A 179 8.39 -10.68 -11.92
CA ASP A 179 9.29 -11.83 -11.80
C ASP A 179 9.38 -12.54 -13.17
N PRO A 180 10.57 -12.88 -13.65
CA PRO A 180 10.74 -13.53 -14.96
C PRO A 180 9.88 -14.79 -15.14
N ARG A 181 9.60 -15.52 -14.06
CA ARG A 181 8.74 -16.72 -14.07
C ARG A 181 7.28 -16.37 -14.43
N VAL A 182 6.80 -15.16 -14.09
CA VAL A 182 5.47 -14.67 -14.50
C VAL A 182 5.39 -14.57 -16.01
N LEU A 183 6.40 -13.98 -16.65
CA LEU A 183 6.44 -13.82 -18.11
C LEU A 183 6.68 -15.17 -18.82
N ALA A 184 7.48 -16.05 -18.23
CA ALA A 184 7.76 -17.39 -18.75
C ALA A 184 6.51 -18.29 -18.86
N THR A 185 5.38 -17.93 -18.26
CA THR A 185 4.09 -18.62 -18.47
C THR A 185 3.50 -18.42 -19.86
N GLY A 186 4.01 -17.48 -20.64
CA GLY A 186 3.47 -17.11 -21.95
C GLY A 186 2.13 -16.36 -21.86
N VAL A 187 1.82 -15.75 -20.70
CA VAL A 187 0.53 -15.08 -20.46
C VAL A 187 0.25 -13.95 -21.46
N LEU A 188 1.28 -13.30 -22.00
CA LEU A 188 1.15 -12.19 -22.94
C LEU A 188 1.00 -12.62 -24.40
N GLU A 189 1.31 -13.89 -24.70
CA GLU A 189 1.22 -14.47 -26.05
C GLU A 189 -0.06 -15.29 -26.26
N GLN A 190 -0.82 -15.58 -25.21
CA GLN A 190 -2.04 -16.40 -25.27
C GLN A 190 -3.27 -15.55 -25.60
N ASP A 191 -4.28 -16.20 -26.19
CA ASP A 191 -5.61 -15.62 -26.39
C ASP A 191 -6.49 -15.89 -25.15
N TRP A 192 -6.96 -14.81 -24.52
CA TRP A 192 -7.82 -14.83 -23.35
C TRP A 192 -9.24 -14.36 -23.64
N ALA A 193 -9.72 -14.60 -24.86
CA ALA A 193 -11.08 -14.20 -25.26
C ALA A 193 -12.14 -14.73 -24.27
N GLY A 194 -12.99 -13.82 -23.77
CA GLY A 194 -14.02 -14.12 -22.78
C GLY A 194 -13.61 -13.90 -21.33
N GLU A 195 -12.32 -13.67 -21.05
CA GLU A 195 -11.82 -13.34 -19.72
C GLU A 195 -11.78 -11.81 -19.50
N GLN A 196 -11.85 -11.39 -18.24
CA GLN A 196 -11.72 -9.97 -17.84
C GLN A 196 -10.28 -9.65 -17.42
N SER A 197 -9.63 -10.60 -16.80
CA SER A 197 -8.23 -10.52 -16.39
C SER A 197 -7.61 -11.90 -16.25
N VAL A 198 -6.29 -11.93 -16.16
CA VAL A 198 -5.50 -13.12 -15.86
C VAL A 198 -4.55 -12.80 -14.73
N ASP A 199 -4.73 -13.50 -13.61
CA ASP A 199 -3.82 -13.39 -12.48
C ASP A 199 -2.68 -14.41 -12.65
N VAL A 200 -1.44 -13.96 -12.58
CA VAL A 200 -0.26 -14.82 -12.63
C VAL A 200 0.51 -14.68 -11.32
N VAL A 201 0.81 -15.81 -10.71
CA VAL A 201 1.54 -15.91 -9.46
C VAL A 201 2.76 -16.79 -9.64
N ALA A 202 3.93 -16.25 -9.34
CA ALA A 202 5.19 -16.99 -9.22
C ALA A 202 5.49 -17.18 -7.72
N PRO A 203 5.01 -18.26 -7.09
CA PRO A 203 5.20 -18.48 -5.66
C PRO A 203 6.66 -18.74 -5.33
N SER A 204 7.01 -18.58 -4.05
CA SER A 204 8.36 -18.87 -3.58
C SER A 204 8.68 -20.37 -3.54
N VAL A 205 7.64 -21.23 -3.54
CA VAL A 205 7.77 -22.69 -3.62
C VAL A 205 6.87 -23.23 -4.72
N GLY A 206 7.45 -23.96 -5.66
CA GLY A 206 6.74 -24.59 -6.80
C GLY A 206 6.69 -23.70 -8.05
N GLU A 207 5.92 -24.17 -9.03
CA GLU A 207 5.80 -23.56 -10.35
C GLU A 207 4.82 -22.38 -10.35
N PRO A 208 4.97 -21.43 -11.27
CA PRO A 208 3.99 -20.37 -11.49
C PRO A 208 2.60 -20.92 -11.82
N VAL A 209 1.57 -20.21 -11.37
CA VAL A 209 0.18 -20.53 -11.69
C VAL A 209 -0.48 -19.38 -12.42
N VAL A 210 -1.31 -19.73 -13.40
CA VAL A 210 -2.10 -18.79 -14.22
C VAL A 210 -3.58 -19.00 -13.88
N VAL A 211 -4.29 -17.93 -13.56
CA VAL A 211 -5.69 -17.98 -13.14
C VAL A 211 -6.50 -17.00 -13.97
N PRO A 212 -7.19 -17.48 -15.02
CA PRO A 212 -8.11 -16.66 -15.79
C PRO A 212 -9.34 -16.27 -14.95
N VAL A 213 -9.90 -15.09 -15.18
CA VAL A 213 -11.02 -14.53 -14.43
C VAL A 213 -12.08 -14.00 -15.40
N PRO A 214 -13.31 -14.54 -15.35
CA PRO A 214 -13.90 -15.48 -14.39
C PRO A 214 -13.71 -16.97 -14.68
N GLY A 215 -13.00 -17.35 -15.74
CA GLY A 215 -12.99 -18.71 -16.32
C GLY A 215 -12.40 -19.84 -15.46
N ALA A 216 -11.71 -19.55 -14.35
CA ALA A 216 -11.16 -20.60 -13.49
C ALA A 216 -12.26 -21.30 -12.67
N GLU A 217 -12.42 -22.64 -12.85
CA GLU A 217 -13.35 -23.45 -12.05
C GLU A 217 -13.02 -23.42 -10.55
N ALA A 218 -11.73 -23.42 -10.21
CA ALA A 218 -11.24 -23.30 -8.83
C ALA A 218 -9.97 -22.45 -8.80
N VAL A 219 -9.85 -21.63 -7.75
CA VAL A 219 -8.64 -20.82 -7.51
C VAL A 219 -7.57 -21.70 -6.87
N PRO A 220 -6.40 -21.90 -7.51
CA PRO A 220 -5.33 -22.69 -6.94
C PRO A 220 -4.84 -22.18 -5.60
N VAL A 221 -4.27 -23.08 -4.80
CA VAL A 221 -3.52 -22.77 -3.59
C VAL A 221 -2.05 -22.88 -3.92
N VAL A 222 -1.28 -21.87 -3.54
CA VAL A 222 0.18 -21.84 -3.71
C VAL A 222 0.85 -21.87 -2.35
N THR A 223 2.12 -22.29 -2.32
CA THR A 223 2.94 -22.29 -1.13
C THR A 223 3.94 -21.15 -1.18
N GLU A 224 3.95 -20.34 -0.12
CA GLU A 224 4.90 -19.26 0.06
C GLU A 224 5.80 -19.55 1.27
N ALA A 225 7.10 -19.30 1.14
CA ALA A 225 8.07 -19.56 2.19
C ALA A 225 8.61 -18.26 2.78
N VAL A 226 8.72 -18.24 4.09
CA VAL A 226 9.51 -17.27 4.84
C VAL A 226 10.76 -17.98 5.33
N ARG A 227 11.93 -17.38 5.13
CA ARG A 227 13.24 -17.95 5.53
C ARG A 227 14.06 -16.84 6.17
N GLY A 228 13.73 -16.50 7.41
CA GLY A 228 14.36 -15.43 8.18
C GLY A 228 15.22 -15.94 9.32
N ASP A 229 15.90 -15.02 9.97
CA ASP A 229 16.76 -15.30 11.12
C ASP A 229 15.94 -15.62 12.39
N ARG A 230 14.73 -15.02 12.48
CA ARG A 230 13.85 -15.13 13.66
C ARG A 230 12.71 -16.11 13.47
N PHE A 231 12.37 -16.40 12.22
CA PHE A 231 11.25 -17.28 11.86
C PHE A 231 11.47 -17.91 10.49
N SER A 232 11.13 -19.20 10.37
CA SER A 232 11.06 -19.89 9.09
C SER A 232 9.80 -20.74 9.02
N GLY A 233 9.06 -20.64 7.91
CA GLY A 233 7.81 -21.39 7.74
C GLY A 233 7.28 -21.32 6.34
N GLU A 234 6.34 -22.23 6.00
CA GLU A 234 5.63 -22.25 4.73
C GLU A 234 4.16 -21.95 4.95
N PHE A 235 3.56 -21.19 4.04
CA PHE A 235 2.19 -20.73 4.13
C PHE A 235 1.39 -21.17 2.92
N GLU A 236 0.21 -21.72 3.15
CA GLU A 236 -0.80 -21.85 2.10
C GLU A 236 -1.44 -20.50 1.83
N VAL A 237 -1.44 -20.09 0.56
CA VAL A 237 -2.04 -18.84 0.09
C VAL A 237 -2.90 -19.13 -1.13
N SER A 238 -4.10 -18.54 -1.20
CA SER A 238 -4.87 -18.57 -2.46
C SER A 238 -4.09 -17.81 -3.55
N ALA A 239 -4.05 -18.34 -4.77
CA ALA A 239 -3.41 -17.64 -5.88
C ALA A 239 -4.00 -16.23 -6.11
N ARG A 240 -5.29 -16.03 -5.80
CA ARG A 240 -5.95 -14.72 -5.81
C ARG A 240 -6.03 -14.04 -4.44
N GLY A 241 -5.38 -14.60 -3.42
CA GLY A 241 -5.27 -14.00 -2.09
C GLY A 241 -4.09 -13.01 -2.03
N PHE A 242 -4.12 -12.18 -1.00
CA PHE A 242 -3.00 -11.28 -0.72
C PHE A 242 -1.78 -12.05 -0.21
N TRP A 243 -0.64 -11.71 -0.72
CA TRP A 243 0.69 -12.03 -0.21
C TRP A 243 1.66 -10.93 -0.64
N GLN A 244 2.76 -10.74 0.10
CA GLN A 244 3.80 -9.77 -0.24
C GLN A 244 4.38 -10.06 -1.63
N VAL A 245 4.35 -9.07 -2.52
CA VAL A 245 4.71 -9.27 -3.94
C VAL A 245 6.22 -9.21 -4.21
N HIS A 246 7.00 -8.66 -3.28
CA HIS A 246 8.46 -8.68 -3.35
C HIS A 246 8.99 -9.93 -2.63
N PRO A 247 9.87 -10.74 -3.24
CA PRO A 247 10.30 -12.03 -2.70
C PRO A 247 10.86 -11.96 -1.27
N ALA A 248 11.59 -10.89 -0.96
CA ALA A 248 12.21 -10.70 0.35
C ALA A 248 11.28 -10.02 1.38
N ALA A 249 10.13 -9.49 0.99
CA ALA A 249 9.32 -8.63 1.87
C ALA A 249 8.78 -9.39 3.07
N ALA A 250 8.15 -10.55 2.87
CA ALA A 250 7.58 -11.33 3.96
C ALA A 250 8.63 -11.67 5.04
N THR A 251 9.80 -12.12 4.63
CA THR A 251 10.92 -12.44 5.52
C THR A 251 11.40 -11.20 6.28
N THR A 252 11.70 -10.11 5.56
CA THR A 252 12.20 -8.87 6.16
C THR A 252 11.19 -8.28 7.15
N PHE A 253 9.90 -8.32 6.81
CA PHE A 253 8.86 -7.75 7.67
C PHE A 253 8.65 -8.58 8.93
N VAL A 254 8.63 -9.92 8.82
CA VAL A 254 8.53 -10.80 9.99
C VAL A 254 9.72 -10.62 10.92
N ASP A 255 10.95 -10.65 10.41
CA ASP A 255 12.15 -10.46 11.22
C ASP A 255 12.18 -9.08 11.89
N THR A 256 11.73 -8.04 11.18
CA THR A 256 11.62 -6.67 11.72
C THR A 256 10.58 -6.59 12.84
N VAL A 257 9.37 -7.11 12.60
CA VAL A 257 8.29 -7.12 13.60
C VAL A 257 8.67 -7.91 14.84
N LEU A 258 9.22 -9.12 14.67
CA LEU A 258 9.68 -9.93 15.81
C LEU A 258 10.85 -9.28 16.56
N GLY A 259 11.76 -8.64 15.83
CA GLY A 259 12.88 -7.90 16.43
C GLY A 259 12.41 -6.71 17.27
N MET A 260 11.45 -5.96 16.76
CA MET A 260 10.88 -4.80 17.45
C MET A 260 10.00 -5.19 18.65
N LEU A 261 9.10 -6.16 18.49
CA LEU A 261 8.18 -6.57 19.56
C LEU A 261 8.87 -7.35 20.67
N ALA A 262 9.98 -8.04 20.37
CA ALA A 262 10.70 -8.91 21.30
C ALA A 262 9.75 -9.82 22.12
N PRO A 263 8.98 -10.72 21.43
CA PRO A 263 8.02 -11.59 22.08
C PRO A 263 8.68 -12.52 23.10
N ARG A 264 7.94 -12.85 24.16
CA ARG A 264 8.41 -13.72 25.25
C ARG A 264 7.49 -14.92 25.39
N ALA A 265 8.04 -16.01 25.87
CA ALA A 265 7.22 -17.19 26.20
C ALA A 265 6.11 -16.82 27.18
N GLY A 266 4.88 -17.21 26.86
CA GLY A 266 3.69 -16.90 27.67
C GLY A 266 3.00 -15.59 27.33
N ASP A 267 3.54 -14.74 26.45
CA ASP A 267 2.87 -13.50 26.00
C ASP A 267 1.52 -13.80 25.34
N THR A 268 0.58 -12.87 25.51
CA THR A 268 -0.65 -12.79 24.74
C THR A 268 -0.48 -11.77 23.62
N ALA A 269 -0.60 -12.21 22.36
CA ALA A 269 -0.43 -11.36 21.18
C ALA A 269 -1.71 -11.31 20.32
N LEU A 270 -1.96 -10.14 19.72
CA LEU A 270 -2.99 -9.96 18.70
C LEU A 270 -2.32 -9.63 17.36
N ASP A 271 -2.81 -10.29 16.30
CA ASP A 271 -2.49 -9.96 14.90
C ASP A 271 -3.79 -9.45 14.25
N LEU A 272 -3.84 -8.16 13.98
CA LEU A 272 -5.02 -7.47 13.45
C LEU A 272 -4.82 -7.17 11.97
N TYR A 273 -5.82 -7.55 11.16
CA TYR A 273 -5.75 -7.62 9.69
C TYR A 273 -4.78 -8.72 9.22
N ALA A 274 -4.92 -9.89 9.84
CA ALA A 274 -3.90 -10.95 9.83
C ALA A 274 -3.69 -11.63 8.45
N GLY A 275 -4.58 -11.41 7.47
CA GLY A 275 -4.50 -12.10 6.20
C GLY A 275 -4.49 -13.62 6.38
N VAL A 276 -3.50 -14.29 5.81
CA VAL A 276 -3.29 -15.74 5.94
C VAL A 276 -2.51 -16.14 7.20
N GLY A 277 -2.31 -15.19 8.15
CA GLY A 277 -1.68 -15.45 9.44
C GLY A 277 -0.15 -15.34 9.44
N LEU A 278 0.43 -14.50 8.60
CA LEU A 278 1.89 -14.33 8.49
C LEU A 278 2.52 -13.98 9.84
N PHE A 279 2.09 -12.89 10.45
CA PHE A 279 2.63 -12.45 11.75
C PHE A 279 2.10 -13.31 12.91
N ALA A 280 0.83 -13.75 12.84
CA ALA A 280 0.25 -14.61 13.86
C ALA A 280 1.04 -15.91 14.06
N ARG A 281 1.47 -16.56 12.97
CA ARG A 281 2.25 -17.79 13.05
C ARG A 281 3.64 -17.55 13.61
N ALA A 282 4.31 -16.49 13.14
CA ALA A 282 5.62 -16.12 13.65
C ALA A 282 5.58 -15.78 15.15
N LEU A 283 4.55 -15.06 15.60
CA LEU A 283 4.32 -14.79 17.02
C LEU A 283 4.02 -16.07 17.80
N ALA A 284 3.21 -17.00 17.27
CA ALA A 284 2.85 -18.24 17.96
C ALA A 284 4.07 -19.11 18.25
N GLU A 285 5.06 -19.18 17.36
CA GLU A 285 6.31 -19.87 17.60
C GLU A 285 7.13 -19.23 18.73
N GLN A 286 7.16 -17.90 18.80
CA GLN A 286 7.93 -17.15 19.80
C GLN A 286 7.29 -17.20 21.20
N VAL A 287 5.96 -17.04 21.28
CA VAL A 287 5.27 -17.07 22.60
C VAL A 287 5.11 -18.48 23.14
N GLY A 288 5.26 -19.48 22.29
CA GLY A 288 5.26 -20.90 22.67
C GLY A 288 3.89 -21.40 23.19
N PRO A 289 3.84 -22.63 23.72
CA PRO A 289 2.59 -23.31 24.08
C PRO A 289 1.86 -22.69 25.29
N THR A 290 2.55 -21.90 26.11
CA THR A 290 1.98 -21.20 27.27
C THR A 290 1.46 -19.80 26.91
N GLY A 291 1.82 -19.28 25.72
CA GLY A 291 1.34 -18.03 25.19
C GLY A 291 -0.01 -18.20 24.49
N ARG A 292 -0.54 -17.07 24.00
CA ARG A 292 -1.77 -17.03 23.23
C ARG A 292 -1.65 -16.05 22.08
N VAL A 293 -2.10 -16.46 20.88
CA VAL A 293 -2.20 -15.54 19.73
C VAL A 293 -3.64 -15.51 19.22
N VAL A 294 -4.16 -14.33 18.96
CA VAL A 294 -5.47 -14.13 18.32
C VAL A 294 -5.27 -13.36 17.03
N ALA A 295 -5.56 -14.00 15.89
CA ALA A 295 -5.56 -13.42 14.58
C ALA A 295 -6.96 -12.95 14.19
N VAL A 296 -7.11 -11.72 13.72
CA VAL A 296 -8.40 -11.16 13.28
C VAL A 296 -8.31 -10.81 11.80
N GLU A 297 -9.16 -11.43 10.99
CA GLU A 297 -9.23 -11.22 9.54
C GLU A 297 -10.69 -11.25 9.06
N SER A 298 -11.01 -10.46 8.06
CA SER A 298 -12.36 -10.33 7.53
C SER A 298 -12.64 -11.15 6.27
N ASP A 299 -11.62 -11.40 5.45
CA ASP A 299 -11.78 -12.19 4.22
C ASP A 299 -11.93 -13.68 4.55
N PRO A 300 -13.04 -14.33 4.12
CA PRO A 300 -13.28 -15.74 4.41
C PRO A 300 -12.20 -16.67 3.87
N ARG A 301 -11.63 -16.35 2.67
CA ARG A 301 -10.60 -17.19 2.06
C ARG A 301 -9.26 -17.06 2.77
N ALA A 302 -8.94 -15.84 3.22
CA ALA A 302 -7.74 -15.60 4.01
C ALA A 302 -7.85 -16.28 5.39
N THR A 303 -9.00 -16.18 6.08
CA THR A 303 -9.20 -16.86 7.36
C THR A 303 -9.13 -18.38 7.26
N ASP A 304 -9.71 -18.99 6.20
CA ASP A 304 -9.60 -20.44 5.98
C ASP A 304 -8.13 -20.87 5.79
N LYS A 305 -7.30 -20.01 5.20
CA LYS A 305 -5.86 -20.26 5.09
C LYS A 305 -5.13 -20.00 6.40
N ALA A 306 -5.48 -18.95 7.12
CA ALA A 306 -4.91 -18.67 8.44
C ALA A 306 -5.14 -19.84 9.41
N GLU A 307 -6.35 -20.42 9.45
CA GLU A 307 -6.66 -21.60 10.27
C GLU A 307 -5.74 -22.78 9.93
N ARG A 308 -5.48 -23.05 8.64
CA ARG A 308 -4.56 -24.13 8.21
C ARG A 308 -3.11 -23.80 8.57
N ASN A 309 -2.66 -22.59 8.28
CA ASN A 309 -1.29 -22.15 8.57
C ASN A 309 -0.97 -22.14 10.07
N LEU A 310 -1.98 -22.00 10.92
CA LEU A 310 -1.86 -21.98 12.38
C LEU A 310 -2.22 -23.31 13.05
N ALA A 311 -2.62 -24.34 12.30
CA ALA A 311 -3.12 -25.61 12.85
C ALA A 311 -2.12 -26.34 13.78
N ALA A 312 -0.82 -26.14 13.58
CA ALA A 312 0.22 -26.71 14.44
C ALA A 312 0.38 -25.96 15.79
N HIS A 313 -0.31 -24.84 15.99
CA HIS A 313 -0.19 -23.99 17.18
C HIS A 313 -1.55 -23.91 17.92
N PRO A 314 -1.86 -24.87 18.81
CA PRO A 314 -3.19 -24.99 19.44
C PRO A 314 -3.56 -23.81 20.37
N SER A 315 -2.59 -23.00 20.76
CA SER A 315 -2.80 -21.76 21.52
C SER A 315 -3.22 -20.56 20.64
N THR A 316 -3.39 -20.76 19.33
CA THR A 316 -3.82 -19.72 18.40
C THR A 316 -5.32 -19.79 18.12
N LEU A 317 -5.91 -18.63 17.87
CA LEU A 317 -7.33 -18.50 17.49
C LEU A 317 -7.42 -17.57 16.27
N VAL A 318 -8.22 -17.98 15.29
CA VAL A 318 -8.58 -17.14 14.15
C VAL A 318 -10.00 -16.62 14.34
N VAL A 319 -10.17 -15.31 14.28
CA VAL A 319 -11.46 -14.63 14.41
C VAL A 319 -11.83 -14.06 13.05
N ARG A 320 -12.84 -14.64 12.40
CA ARG A 320 -13.37 -14.14 11.13
C ARG A 320 -14.29 -12.96 11.39
N ALA A 321 -13.72 -11.77 11.40
CA ALA A 321 -14.44 -10.52 11.58
C ALA A 321 -13.60 -9.36 11.03
N ARG A 322 -14.25 -8.26 10.68
CA ARG A 322 -13.52 -7.00 10.54
C ARG A 322 -13.02 -6.56 11.91
N VAL A 323 -11.88 -5.90 11.95
CA VAL A 323 -11.26 -5.45 13.20
C VAL A 323 -12.15 -4.48 13.97
N ASP A 324 -12.82 -3.53 13.28
CA ASP A 324 -13.78 -2.61 13.87
C ASP A 324 -14.96 -3.35 14.51
N ASP A 325 -15.56 -4.34 13.82
CA ASP A 325 -16.65 -5.16 14.34
C ASP A 325 -16.18 -6.05 15.51
N ALA A 326 -14.98 -6.61 15.44
CA ALA A 326 -14.41 -7.45 16.48
C ALA A 326 -14.20 -6.67 17.81
N PHE A 327 -13.81 -5.41 17.71
CA PHE A 327 -13.75 -4.52 18.89
C PHE A 327 -15.09 -3.91 19.30
N GLY A 328 -16.15 -4.12 18.52
CA GLY A 328 -17.45 -3.51 18.78
C GLY A 328 -17.50 -2.01 18.47
N VAL A 329 -16.68 -1.55 17.55
CA VAL A 329 -16.61 -0.15 17.13
C VAL A 329 -17.72 0.16 16.12
N PRO A 330 -18.56 1.19 16.35
CA PRO A 330 -19.58 1.59 15.40
C PRO A 330 -18.97 2.21 14.12
N ARG A 331 -19.47 1.77 12.98
CA ARG A 331 -19.04 2.37 11.70
C ARG A 331 -19.65 3.76 11.51
N PRO A 332 -18.88 4.72 10.98
CA PRO A 332 -19.45 5.98 10.54
C PRO A 332 -20.46 5.72 9.40
N THR A 333 -21.69 6.15 9.56
CA THR A 333 -22.71 6.04 8.51
C THR A 333 -22.33 6.94 7.36
N ARG A 334 -22.18 6.40 6.14
CA ARG A 334 -21.99 7.20 4.92
C ARG A 334 -23.12 8.23 4.83
N LYS A 335 -22.78 9.52 4.78
CA LYS A 335 -23.73 10.59 4.43
C LYS A 335 -24.24 10.31 3.01
N GLY A 336 -25.49 9.82 2.88
CA GLY A 336 -26.10 9.65 1.56
C GLY A 336 -27.13 8.54 1.41
N SER A 337 -27.23 7.55 2.31
CA SER A 337 -28.31 6.55 2.21
C SER A 337 -29.48 6.93 3.10
N SER A 338 -30.56 7.44 2.51
CA SER A 338 -31.83 7.76 3.21
C SER A 338 -32.64 6.51 3.62
N GLY A 339 -32.07 5.32 3.50
CA GLY A 339 -32.67 4.05 3.85
C GLY A 339 -32.45 3.66 5.31
N ASN A 340 -33.50 3.68 6.11
CA ASN A 340 -33.67 2.98 7.38
C ASN A 340 -32.74 3.38 8.54
N ARG A 341 -32.69 4.67 8.90
CA ARG A 341 -31.98 5.18 10.09
C ARG A 341 -32.52 4.65 11.44
N ARG A 342 -33.67 4.00 11.48
CA ARG A 342 -34.27 3.46 12.72
C ARG A 342 -33.69 2.11 13.15
N ALA A 343 -33.24 1.27 12.22
CA ALA A 343 -32.71 -0.07 12.55
C ALA A 343 -31.25 -0.06 13.07
N ALA A 344 -30.46 0.95 12.71
CA ALA A 344 -29.04 1.02 13.09
C ALA A 344 -28.79 1.60 14.50
N ARG A 345 -29.78 2.26 15.13
CA ARG A 345 -29.62 2.95 16.43
C ARG A 345 -29.71 2.07 17.67
N GLY A 346 -29.99 0.76 17.54
CA GLY A 346 -30.31 -0.09 18.69
C GLY A 346 -29.35 -1.23 19.00
N ARG A 347 -28.43 -1.57 18.11
CA ARG A 347 -27.51 -2.69 18.36
C ARG A 347 -26.21 -2.17 19.00
N LYS A 348 -26.08 -2.26 20.33
CA LYS A 348 -24.76 -2.15 20.98
C LYS A 348 -23.88 -3.23 20.37
N LEU A 349 -22.95 -2.84 19.50
CA LEU A 349 -21.89 -3.73 19.04
C LEU A 349 -21.12 -4.16 20.27
N ARG A 350 -21.05 -5.46 20.51
CA ARG A 350 -20.30 -6.03 21.63
C ARG A 350 -18.96 -6.49 21.09
N ARG A 351 -17.91 -6.27 21.85
CA ARG A 351 -16.59 -6.84 21.58
C ARG A 351 -16.72 -8.35 21.39
N HIS A 352 -16.01 -8.89 20.42
CA HIS A 352 -16.01 -10.31 20.11
C HIS A 352 -15.48 -11.11 21.33
N PRO A 353 -16.16 -12.18 21.78
CA PRO A 353 -15.81 -12.87 23.03
C PRO A 353 -14.45 -13.56 23.00
N MET A 354 -13.92 -13.86 21.83
CA MET A 354 -12.59 -14.48 21.66
C MET A 354 -11.44 -13.48 21.79
N LEU A 355 -11.69 -12.18 21.70
CA LEU A 355 -10.66 -11.16 21.91
C LEU A 355 -10.31 -11.06 23.39
N PRO A 356 -9.03 -11.19 23.77
CA PRO A 356 -8.61 -11.09 25.16
C PRO A 356 -8.82 -9.65 25.69
N PRO A 357 -9.12 -9.48 26.98
CA PRO A 357 -9.33 -8.15 27.58
C PRO A 357 -8.06 -7.30 27.57
N THR A 358 -6.90 -7.94 27.65
CA THR A 358 -5.56 -7.34 27.62
C THR A 358 -4.67 -8.13 26.65
N ALA A 359 -3.62 -7.50 26.16
CA ALA A 359 -2.58 -8.15 25.36
C ALA A 359 -1.21 -7.60 25.74
N ASP A 360 -0.17 -8.40 25.59
CA ASP A 360 1.22 -7.97 25.77
C ASP A 360 1.76 -7.34 24.49
N LEU A 361 1.34 -7.86 23.34
CA LEU A 361 1.79 -7.47 22.02
C LEU A 361 0.61 -7.30 21.06
N VAL A 362 0.75 -6.34 20.15
CA VAL A 362 -0.19 -6.17 19.03
C VAL A 362 0.58 -5.94 17.74
N VAL A 363 0.18 -6.62 16.67
CA VAL A 363 0.56 -6.28 15.30
C VAL A 363 -0.66 -5.68 14.60
N LEU A 364 -0.45 -4.61 13.86
CA LEU A 364 -1.43 -3.95 13.00
C LEU A 364 -0.87 -3.92 11.58
N ASP A 365 -1.59 -4.50 10.61
CA ASP A 365 -1.30 -4.36 9.17
C ASP A 365 -2.58 -3.91 8.43
N PRO A 366 -3.05 -2.69 8.68
CA PRO A 366 -4.32 -2.22 8.19
C PRO A 366 -4.25 -1.85 6.69
N PRO A 367 -5.41 -1.71 6.02
CA PRO A 367 -5.46 -1.22 4.65
C PRO A 367 -4.93 0.23 4.55
N ARG A 368 -4.73 0.72 3.33
CA ARG A 368 -4.22 2.08 3.01
C ARG A 368 -4.91 3.23 3.74
N THR A 369 -6.12 3.03 4.24
CA THR A 369 -6.85 4.03 5.03
C THR A 369 -6.38 4.14 6.48
N GLY A 370 -5.55 3.22 6.95
CA GLY A 370 -5.13 3.08 8.33
C GLY A 370 -6.16 2.33 9.19
N ALA A 371 -5.83 2.12 10.46
CA ALA A 371 -6.70 1.51 11.45
C ALA A 371 -7.79 2.50 11.93
N GLY A 372 -7.44 3.77 12.02
CA GLY A 372 -8.34 4.85 12.41
C GLY A 372 -8.50 5.02 13.92
N ARG A 373 -8.98 6.19 14.33
CA ARG A 373 -9.03 6.66 15.73
C ARG A 373 -9.70 5.65 16.67
N GLU A 374 -10.84 5.12 16.28
CA GLU A 374 -11.65 4.25 17.14
C GLU A 374 -10.97 2.89 17.37
N VAL A 375 -10.39 2.29 16.32
CA VAL A 375 -9.64 1.03 16.44
C VAL A 375 -8.37 1.25 17.26
N VAL A 376 -7.63 2.34 17.00
CA VAL A 376 -6.43 2.70 17.78
C VAL A 376 -6.76 2.85 19.26
N ALA A 377 -7.87 3.50 19.62
CA ALA A 377 -8.32 3.61 21.00
C ALA A 377 -8.58 2.23 21.66
N GLN A 378 -9.15 1.28 20.91
CA GLN A 378 -9.36 -0.10 21.40
C GLN A 378 -8.03 -0.86 21.55
N VAL A 379 -7.09 -0.69 20.63
CA VAL A 379 -5.75 -1.26 20.72
C VAL A 379 -5.03 -0.72 21.96
N ALA A 380 -5.07 0.58 22.18
CA ALA A 380 -4.47 1.21 23.35
C ALA A 380 -5.10 0.72 24.68
N ALA A 381 -6.42 0.48 24.69
CA ALA A 381 -7.13 -0.06 25.85
C ALA A 381 -6.72 -1.50 26.21
N LEU A 382 -6.09 -2.26 25.29
CA LEU A 382 -5.51 -3.57 25.61
C LEU A 382 -4.34 -3.48 26.59
N GLY A 383 -3.70 -2.33 26.68
CA GLY A 383 -2.57 -2.10 27.57
C GLY A 383 -1.27 -2.78 27.12
N ALA A 384 -1.15 -3.08 25.83
CA ALA A 384 0.03 -3.75 25.26
C ALA A 384 1.32 -3.00 25.60
N ARG A 385 2.37 -3.75 25.96
CA ARG A 385 3.69 -3.16 26.17
C ARG A 385 4.31 -2.65 24.88
N ALA A 386 4.01 -3.32 23.75
CA ALA A 386 4.53 -2.98 22.44
C ALA A 386 3.47 -3.22 21.35
N VAL A 387 3.42 -2.29 20.40
CA VAL A 387 2.56 -2.36 19.21
C VAL A 387 3.45 -2.19 17.99
N ALA A 388 3.47 -3.18 17.10
CA ALA A 388 4.08 -3.06 15.78
C ALA A 388 3.01 -2.66 14.76
N TYR A 389 3.26 -1.60 14.01
CA TYR A 389 2.37 -1.11 12.96
C TYR A 389 3.07 -1.24 11.61
N VAL A 390 2.54 -2.10 10.76
CA VAL A 390 2.97 -2.28 9.36
C VAL A 390 2.08 -1.40 8.50
N ALA A 391 2.65 -0.60 7.62
CA ALA A 391 1.89 0.40 6.88
C ALA A 391 2.42 0.60 5.46
N CYS A 392 1.55 0.37 4.47
CA CYS A 392 1.83 0.68 3.08
C CYS A 392 1.49 2.14 2.69
N ASP A 393 0.97 2.94 3.63
CA ASP A 393 0.63 4.35 3.42
C ASP A 393 1.17 5.22 4.55
N PRO A 394 2.20 6.05 4.31
CA PRO A 394 2.84 6.86 5.34
C PRO A 394 1.91 7.94 5.92
N ALA A 395 0.91 8.41 5.17
CA ALA A 395 -0.05 9.38 5.68
C ALA A 395 -1.05 8.74 6.66
N ALA A 396 -1.43 7.49 6.42
CA ALA A 396 -2.24 6.70 7.35
C ALA A 396 -1.46 6.40 8.63
N LEU A 397 -0.22 5.93 8.49
CA LEU A 397 0.68 5.70 9.63
C LEU A 397 0.81 6.97 10.48
N ALA A 398 1.09 8.12 9.87
CA ALA A 398 1.27 9.37 10.60
C ALA A 398 0.01 9.79 11.37
N ARG A 399 -1.18 9.66 10.77
CA ARG A 399 -2.45 9.93 11.49
C ARG A 399 -2.66 9.00 12.67
N ASP A 400 -2.43 7.70 12.46
CA ASP A 400 -2.64 6.70 13.52
C ASP A 400 -1.55 6.80 14.61
N THR A 401 -0.33 7.24 14.26
CA THR A 401 0.72 7.63 15.22
C THR A 401 0.24 8.74 16.16
N ALA A 402 -0.38 9.79 15.63
CA ALA A 402 -0.95 10.86 16.46
C ALA A 402 -2.05 10.31 17.39
N TYR A 403 -2.90 9.40 16.91
CA TYR A 403 -3.92 8.77 17.75
C TYR A 403 -3.32 7.87 18.83
N LEU A 404 -2.25 7.13 18.56
CA LEU A 404 -1.53 6.33 19.56
C LEU A 404 -0.90 7.24 20.63
N ALA A 405 -0.35 8.38 20.22
CA ALA A 405 0.21 9.36 21.15
C ALA A 405 -0.85 9.94 22.10
N ASP A 406 -2.06 10.23 21.60
CA ASP A 406 -3.22 10.65 22.43
C ASP A 406 -3.54 9.63 23.54
N HIS A 407 -3.14 8.36 23.38
CA HIS A 407 -3.37 7.26 24.32
C HIS A 407 -2.11 6.82 25.10
N GLY A 408 -1.06 7.63 25.07
CA GLY A 408 0.15 7.38 25.85
C GLY A 408 1.09 6.33 25.26
N TYR A 409 1.08 6.16 23.93
CA TYR A 409 2.07 5.39 23.20
C TYR A 409 3.01 6.31 22.43
N ALA A 410 4.31 6.08 22.53
CA ALA A 410 5.32 6.82 21.79
C ALA A 410 5.96 5.95 20.71
N LEU A 411 6.24 6.55 19.56
CA LEU A 411 7.05 5.95 18.52
C LEU A 411 8.49 5.74 19.04
N GLN A 412 8.94 4.49 19.11
CA GLN A 412 10.27 4.12 19.58
C GLN A 412 11.24 3.79 18.46
N ALA A 413 10.73 3.18 17.39
CA ALA A 413 11.52 2.84 16.22
C ALA A 413 10.66 2.91 14.97
N LEU A 414 11.28 3.27 13.85
CA LEU A 414 10.67 3.29 12.53
C LEU A 414 11.69 2.77 11.53
N ARG A 415 11.28 1.80 10.72
CA ARG A 415 12.00 1.37 9.53
C ARG A 415 11.07 1.52 8.32
N ALA A 416 11.63 1.88 7.19
CA ALA A 416 10.90 2.00 5.95
C ALA A 416 11.63 1.23 4.83
N PHE A 417 10.87 0.56 3.97
CA PHE A 417 11.39 -0.37 2.97
C PHE A 417 10.89 -0.05 1.58
N ASP A 418 11.78 -0.09 0.61
CA ASP A 418 11.46 -0.06 -0.81
C ASP A 418 11.02 -1.45 -1.28
N ALA A 419 9.84 -1.88 -0.84
CA ALA A 419 9.24 -3.15 -1.24
C ALA A 419 8.61 -3.10 -2.65
N PHE A 420 8.61 -1.92 -3.29
CA PHE A 420 8.01 -1.69 -4.62
C PHE A 420 8.90 -0.75 -5.46
N PRO A 421 10.12 -1.16 -5.79
CA PRO A 421 10.98 -0.36 -6.66
C PRO A 421 10.26 0.07 -7.95
N MET A 422 10.68 1.19 -8.56
CA MET A 422 10.06 1.82 -9.73
C MET A 422 8.67 2.43 -9.49
N THR A 423 8.09 2.27 -8.30
CA THR A 423 6.79 2.87 -7.91
C THR A 423 6.96 3.85 -6.75
N HIS A 424 5.92 4.63 -6.45
CA HIS A 424 5.90 5.52 -5.28
C HIS A 424 5.58 4.77 -3.97
N HIS A 425 5.18 3.51 -4.04
CA HIS A 425 4.81 2.72 -2.87
C HIS A 425 6.04 2.35 -2.03
N LEU A 426 5.82 2.23 -0.75
CA LEU A 426 6.80 1.79 0.24
C LEU A 426 6.08 1.08 1.40
N GLU A 427 6.82 0.40 2.25
CA GLU A 427 6.30 -0.14 3.51
C GLU A 427 7.04 0.47 4.68
N CYS A 428 6.29 0.81 5.73
CA CYS A 428 6.83 1.24 7.01
C CYS A 428 6.52 0.20 8.08
N ILE A 429 7.45 -0.02 9.00
CA ILE A 429 7.21 -0.79 10.22
C ILE A 429 7.62 0.09 11.40
N ALA A 430 6.64 0.42 12.23
CA ALA A 430 6.80 1.29 13.37
C ALA A 430 6.56 0.54 14.68
N LEU A 431 7.43 0.75 15.66
CA LEU A 431 7.25 0.25 17.02
C LEU A 431 6.74 1.37 17.92
N PHE A 432 5.66 1.08 18.62
CA PHE A 432 5.11 1.95 19.66
C PHE A 432 5.16 1.25 21.01
N GLU A 433 5.61 1.97 22.03
CA GLU A 433 5.60 1.51 23.41
C GLU A 433 4.86 2.51 24.31
N ARG A 434 4.32 2.00 25.42
CA ARG A 434 3.67 2.88 26.40
C ARG A 434 4.70 3.80 27.06
N THR A 435 4.41 5.09 27.09
CA THR A 435 5.16 6.03 27.90
C THR A 435 4.99 5.67 29.36
N ARG A 436 6.12 5.46 30.07
CA ARG A 436 6.06 5.29 31.54
C ARG A 436 5.64 6.62 32.14
N THR A 437 4.45 6.67 32.73
CA THR A 437 4.01 7.76 33.58
C THR A 437 4.71 7.68 34.93
#